data_927328e3006b424ef4c8381c47a8fbd1
#
_entry.id   927328e3006b424ef4c8381c47a8fbd1
#
_cell.length_a   1.000
_cell.length_b   1.000
_cell.length_c   1.000
_cell.angle_alpha   90.00
_cell.angle_beta   90.00
_cell.angle_gamma   90.00
#
_symmetry.space_group_name_H-M   'P 1'
#
loop_
_entity.id
_entity.type
_entity.pdbx_description
1 polymer ?
#
loop_
_entity_poly.entity_id
_entity_poly.type
_entity_poly.pdbx_seq_one_letter_code
_entity_poly.pdbx_strand_id
1 'polypeptide(L)' 'MKNRLSELRHENKLTQQELAEKVKVTRRTIISIESGKYSPSLELAFKLSKTFDLTVEQLFLYEEE' A
#
# COMPACT_ATOMS: atom_id res chain seq x y z
N MET A 1 8.54 -4.02 5.45
CA MET A 1 7.35 -4.49 6.18
C MET A 1 6.43 -5.27 5.24
N LYS A 2 6.02 -6.44 5.63
CA LYS A 2 5.09 -7.23 4.83
C LYS A 2 3.74 -6.55 4.72
N ASN A 3 3.10 -6.69 3.57
CA ASN A 3 1.79 -6.07 3.35
C ASN A 3 1.04 -6.80 2.24
N ARG A 4 -0.24 -6.47 2.13
CA ARG A 4 -1.12 -7.06 1.14
C ARG A 4 -1.41 -6.09 -0.01
N LEU A 5 -0.58 -5.05 -0.17
CA LEU A 5 -0.87 -3.98 -1.12
C LEU A 5 -0.96 -4.48 -2.56
N SER A 6 0.01 -5.28 -3.00
CA SER A 6 0.01 -5.83 -4.35
C SER A 6 -1.21 -6.69 -4.61
N GLU A 7 -1.56 -7.56 -3.65
CA GLU A 7 -2.72 -8.44 -3.73
C GLU A 7 -4.01 -7.61 -3.91
N LEU A 8 -4.20 -6.62 -3.05
CA LEU A 8 -5.40 -5.79 -3.07
C LEU A 8 -5.49 -4.95 -4.33
N ARG A 9 -4.35 -4.45 -4.79
CA ARG A 9 -4.29 -3.68 -6.02
C ARG A 9 -4.75 -4.54 -7.21
N HIS A 10 -4.26 -5.78 -7.29
CA HIS A 10 -4.66 -6.70 -8.35
C HIS A 10 -6.14 -7.07 -8.26
N GLU A 11 -6.63 -7.31 -7.06
CA GLU A 11 -8.06 -7.62 -6.86
C GLU A 11 -8.95 -6.48 -7.34
N ASN A 12 -8.48 -5.26 -7.22
CA ASN A 12 -9.23 -4.07 -7.65
C ASN A 12 -8.86 -3.62 -9.06
N LYS A 13 -8.07 -4.41 -9.76
CA LYS A 13 -7.68 -4.17 -11.15
C LYS A 13 -7.02 -2.81 -11.37
N LEU A 14 -6.18 -2.42 -10.42
CA LEU A 14 -5.41 -1.17 -10.50
C LEU A 14 -3.97 -1.47 -10.90
N THR A 15 -3.42 -0.63 -11.77
CA THR A 15 -1.98 -0.65 -12.04
C THR A 15 -1.27 0.08 -10.91
N GLN A 16 0.05 -0.12 -10.81
CA GLN A 16 0.86 0.62 -9.84
C GLN A 16 0.73 2.12 -10.05
N GLN A 17 0.72 2.55 -11.32
CA GLN A 17 0.58 3.97 -11.64
C GLN A 17 -0.79 4.52 -11.21
N GLU A 18 -1.85 3.76 -11.45
CA GLU A 18 -3.19 4.18 -11.05
C GLU A 18 -3.32 4.32 -9.54
N LEU A 19 -2.76 3.36 -8.81
CA LEU A 19 -2.78 3.46 -7.34
C LEU A 19 -1.96 4.66 -6.86
N ALA A 20 -0.78 4.87 -7.45
CA ALA A 20 0.08 6.00 -7.10
C ALA A 20 -0.67 7.32 -7.28
N GLU A 21 -1.40 7.46 -8.37
CA GLU A 21 -2.18 8.66 -8.64
C GLU A 21 -3.31 8.85 -7.63
N LYS A 22 -3.96 7.77 -7.23
CA LYS A 22 -5.04 7.85 -6.24
C LYS A 22 -4.56 8.38 -4.89
N VAL A 23 -3.37 8.00 -4.46
CA VAL A 23 -2.83 8.40 -3.16
C VAL A 23 -1.78 9.50 -3.28
N LYS A 24 -1.60 10.05 -4.48
CA LYS A 24 -0.75 11.21 -4.76
C LYS A 24 0.73 10.99 -4.42
N VAL A 25 1.24 9.85 -4.84
CA VAL A 25 2.68 9.54 -4.73
C VAL A 25 3.19 9.08 -6.09
N THR A 26 4.49 8.84 -6.19
CA THR A 26 5.05 8.33 -7.44
C THR A 26 4.87 6.81 -7.53
N ARG A 27 4.90 6.30 -8.75
CA ARG A 27 4.85 4.85 -8.99
C ARG A 27 5.99 4.14 -8.24
N ARG A 28 7.17 4.76 -8.19
CA ARG A 28 8.32 4.19 -7.48
C ARG A 28 8.01 3.96 -6.00
N THR A 29 7.27 4.85 -5.38
CA THR A 29 6.86 4.70 -3.98
C THR A 29 6.00 3.46 -3.80
N ILE A 30 5.04 3.24 -4.71
CA ILE A 30 4.19 2.04 -4.65
C ILE A 30 5.02 0.78 -4.81
N ILE A 31 5.94 0.76 -5.78
CA ILE A 31 6.84 -0.38 -5.99
C ILE A 31 7.63 -0.69 -4.74
N SER A 32 8.19 0.33 -4.10
CA SER A 32 9.00 0.16 -2.88
C SER A 32 8.18 -0.37 -1.70
N ILE A 33 6.93 0.10 -1.57
CA ILE A 33 6.05 -0.41 -0.51
C ILE A 33 5.67 -1.86 -0.78
N GLU A 34 5.27 -2.18 -2.00
CA GLU A 34 4.86 -3.56 -2.35
C GLU A 34 6.00 -4.56 -2.16
N SER A 35 7.23 -4.15 -2.38
CA SER A 35 8.40 -5.02 -2.20
C SER A 35 8.78 -5.21 -0.73
N GLY A 36 8.19 -4.44 0.17
CA GLY A 36 8.50 -4.49 1.59
C GLY A 36 9.73 -3.70 2.00
N LYS A 37 10.38 -3.02 1.05
CA LYS A 37 11.61 -2.26 1.34
C LYS A 37 11.36 -0.91 1.99
N TYR A 38 10.18 -0.35 1.80
CA TYR A 38 9.84 0.97 2.30
C TYR A 38 8.57 0.91 3.11
N SER A 39 8.62 1.46 4.33
CA SER A 39 7.44 1.60 5.17
C SER A 39 6.86 2.99 4.95
N PRO A 40 5.59 3.10 4.56
CA PRO A 40 5.02 4.41 4.28
C PRO A 40 4.86 5.24 5.54
N SER A 41 4.73 6.56 5.37
CA SER A 41 4.36 7.43 6.46
C SER A 41 2.98 7.03 6.97
N LEU A 42 2.65 7.42 8.19
CA LEU A 42 1.35 7.12 8.78
C LEU A 42 0.21 7.66 7.89
N GLU A 43 0.37 8.88 7.39
CA GLU A 43 -0.64 9.48 6.50
C GLU A 43 -0.84 8.65 5.24
N LEU A 44 0.24 8.24 4.60
CA LEU A 44 0.14 7.42 3.39
C LEU A 44 -0.47 6.05 3.69
N ALA A 45 -0.10 5.46 4.82
CA ALA A 45 -0.67 4.18 5.24
C ALA A 45 -2.20 4.28 5.39
N PHE A 46 -2.70 5.36 5.97
CA PHE A 46 -4.14 5.58 6.09
C PHE A 46 -4.79 5.79 4.72
N LYS A 47 -4.16 6.54 3.83
CA LYS A 47 -4.70 6.76 2.48
C LYS A 47 -4.84 5.44 1.71
N LEU A 48 -3.81 4.59 1.79
CA LEU A 48 -3.82 3.30 1.14
C LEU A 48 -4.92 2.40 1.73
N SER A 49 -5.03 2.37 3.04
CA SER A 49 -6.04 1.57 3.73
C SER A 49 -7.45 1.98 3.32
N LYS A 50 -7.70 3.27 3.29
CA LYS A 50 -9.02 3.79 2.90
C LYS A 50 -9.34 3.52 1.44
N THR A 51 -8.33 3.51 0.58
CA THR A 51 -8.52 3.18 -0.84
C THR A 51 -9.13 1.79 -1.01
N PHE A 52 -8.76 0.86 -0.14
CA PHE A 52 -9.24 -0.53 -0.21
C PHE A 52 -10.27 -0.86 0.88
N ASP A 53 -10.75 0.16 1.58
CA ASP A 53 -11.74 -0.01 2.64
C ASP A 53 -11.29 -1.00 3.73
N LEU A 54 -10.04 -0.88 4.13
CA LEU A 54 -9.43 -1.71 5.16
C LEU A 54 -8.82 -0.85 6.25
N THR A 55 -8.50 -1.47 7.38
CA THR A 55 -7.69 -0.80 8.40
C THR A 55 -6.22 -0.94 8.04
N VAL A 56 -5.39 -0.09 8.64
CA VAL A 56 -3.94 -0.18 8.45
C VAL A 56 -3.43 -1.57 8.84
N GLU A 57 -3.97 -2.12 9.93
CA GLU A 57 -3.57 -3.45 10.42
C GLU A 57 -3.95 -4.58 9.46
N GLN A 58 -5.01 -4.40 8.70
CA GLN A 58 -5.42 -5.39 7.70
C GLN A 58 -4.54 -5.33 6.45
N LEU A 59 -3.99 -4.18 6.15
CA LEU A 59 -3.17 -3.97 4.97
C LEU A 59 -1.69 -4.24 5.23
N PHE A 60 -1.18 -3.77 6.36
CA PHE A 60 0.23 -3.91 6.72
C PHE A 60 0.39 -4.92 7.85
N LEU A 61 1.25 -5.92 7.60
CA LEU A 61 1.41 -7.04 8.52
C LEU A 61 2.66 -6.82 9.36
N TYR A 62 2.47 -6.33 10.58
CA TYR A 62 3.57 -6.12 11.50
C TYR A 62 3.91 -7.43 12.22
N GLU A 63 5.17 -7.83 12.15
CA GLU A 63 5.64 -9.02 12.82
C GLU A 63 6.68 -8.62 13.87
N GLU A 64 6.43 -9.00 15.11
CA GLU A 64 7.40 -8.86 16.19
C GLU A 64 8.32 -10.07 16.19
N GLU A 65 9.61 -9.84 16.37
CA GLU A 65 10.57 -10.91 16.54
C GLU A 65 10.82 -11.19 18.01
#